data_6435102fdc653a6f782cbb721c65c7a6
#
_entry.id   6435102fdc653a6f782cbb721c65c7a6
#
_cell.length_a   1.000
_cell.length_b   1.000
_cell.length_c   1.000
_cell.angle_alpha   90.00
_cell.angle_beta   90.00
_cell.angle_gamma   90.00
#
_symmetry.space_group_name_H-M   'P 1'
#
loop_
_entity.id
_entity.type
_entity.pdbx_description
1 polymer ?
#
loop_
_entity_poly.entity_id
_entity_poly.type
_entity_poly.pdbx_seq_one_letter_code
_entity_poly.pdbx_strand_id
1 'polypeptide(L)'
;ATQADTTQSPSPTVQGNRLVDGDGTGIRLIGVNRSGAEYACAQGWGFFDGPVDATTLELIKSWGSNTVRVPMNETCWLGINGVSPQYSGQAYQTAISDFVDRINAAGMLAILDLHWNAPGTNIAYSQQVMADADHSPDFWASVAATFADNPSLAFDLYNEPHDISWYCWRDGCTTAEGWEAAGMQDLVN
;
A
#
# COMPACT_ATOMS: atom_id res chain seq x y z
N ALA A 1 -6.11 -22.32 -25.61
CA ALA A 1 -5.81 -21.43 -24.49
C ALA A 1 -4.79 -22.16 -23.62
N THR A 2 -3.55 -21.76 -23.66
CA THR A 2 -2.49 -22.21 -22.74
C THR A 2 -2.84 -21.69 -21.35
N GLN A 3 -3.01 -22.61 -20.42
CA GLN A 3 -3.17 -22.30 -19.01
C GLN A 3 -1.82 -21.70 -18.55
N ALA A 4 -1.80 -20.44 -18.13
CA ALA A 4 -0.60 -19.84 -17.55
C ALA A 4 -0.17 -20.68 -16.34
N ASP A 5 1.11 -20.89 -16.17
CA ASP A 5 1.69 -21.55 -15.01
C ASP A 5 1.35 -20.73 -13.76
N THR A 6 0.45 -21.26 -12.92
CA THR A 6 -0.14 -20.53 -11.79
C THR A 6 0.76 -20.45 -10.55
N THR A 7 2.04 -20.80 -10.70
CA THR A 7 2.99 -20.89 -9.58
C THR A 7 3.83 -19.61 -9.39
N GLN A 8 3.91 -18.75 -10.39
CA GLN A 8 4.67 -17.51 -10.32
C GLN A 8 3.75 -16.31 -10.09
N SER A 9 4.16 -15.41 -9.16
CA SER A 9 3.46 -14.17 -8.93
C SER A 9 3.48 -13.29 -10.18
N PRO A 10 2.41 -12.54 -10.49
CA PRO A 10 2.43 -11.58 -11.58
C PRO A 10 3.56 -10.55 -11.38
N SER A 11 4.26 -10.22 -12.46
CA SER A 11 5.29 -9.17 -12.48
C SER A 11 4.93 -8.15 -13.58
N PRO A 12 3.92 -7.31 -13.33
CA PRO A 12 3.38 -6.43 -14.36
C PRO A 12 4.33 -5.30 -14.72
N THR A 13 4.38 -4.99 -16.00
CA THR A 13 4.98 -3.77 -16.55
C THR A 13 3.93 -2.96 -17.29
N VAL A 14 4.18 -1.66 -17.46
CA VAL A 14 3.28 -0.77 -18.20
C VAL A 14 3.70 -0.74 -19.68
N GLN A 15 2.78 -1.08 -20.58
CA GLN A 15 2.95 -0.91 -22.00
C GLN A 15 1.79 -0.09 -22.58
N GLY A 16 2.04 1.17 -22.88
CA GLY A 16 1.00 2.12 -23.28
C GLY A 16 -0.03 2.32 -22.15
N ASN A 17 -1.27 1.89 -22.38
CA ASN A 17 -2.37 1.98 -21.41
C ASN A 17 -2.74 0.62 -20.79
N ARG A 18 -1.82 -0.35 -20.79
CA ARG A 18 -2.05 -1.72 -20.31
C ARG A 18 -0.97 -2.15 -19.33
N LEU A 19 -1.36 -3.04 -18.43
CA LEU A 19 -0.43 -3.88 -17.69
C LEU A 19 -0.19 -5.15 -18.51
N VAL A 20 1.07 -5.51 -18.67
CA VAL A 20 1.50 -6.73 -19.37
C VAL A 20 2.50 -7.49 -18.52
N ASP A 21 2.59 -8.80 -18.72
CA ASP A 21 3.63 -9.65 -18.15
C ASP A 21 4.93 -9.61 -18.97
N GLY A 22 5.91 -10.44 -18.59
CA GLY A 22 7.23 -10.46 -19.20
C GLY A 22 7.26 -10.90 -20.68
N ASP A 23 6.21 -11.55 -21.19
CA ASP A 23 6.06 -11.93 -22.61
C ASP A 23 5.17 -10.95 -23.40
N GLY A 24 4.68 -9.89 -22.78
CA GLY A 24 3.81 -8.89 -23.38
C GLY A 24 2.32 -9.24 -23.38
N THR A 25 1.92 -10.32 -22.71
CA THR A 25 0.51 -10.69 -22.55
C THR A 25 -0.17 -9.77 -21.55
N GLY A 26 -1.37 -9.26 -21.88
CA GLY A 26 -2.11 -8.36 -21.00
C GLY A 26 -2.51 -9.02 -19.69
N ILE A 27 -2.18 -8.37 -18.56
CA ILE A 27 -2.58 -8.79 -17.22
C ILE A 27 -3.79 -7.98 -16.76
N ARG A 28 -4.76 -8.67 -16.16
CA ARG A 28 -5.84 -8.05 -15.39
C ARG A 28 -5.66 -8.39 -13.92
N LEU A 29 -5.53 -7.38 -13.08
CA LEU A 29 -5.48 -7.55 -11.62
C LEU A 29 -6.90 -7.79 -11.10
N ILE A 30 -7.11 -8.92 -10.44
CA ILE A 30 -8.38 -9.33 -9.82
C ILE A 30 -8.05 -9.74 -8.40
N GLY A 31 -8.63 -9.08 -7.42
CA GLY A 31 -8.25 -9.36 -6.05
C GLY A 31 -9.16 -8.74 -5.00
N VAL A 32 -8.64 -8.69 -3.79
CA VAL A 32 -9.33 -8.21 -2.61
C VAL A 32 -8.46 -7.20 -1.85
N ASN A 33 -9.09 -6.30 -1.10
CA ASN A 33 -8.44 -5.59 -0.02
C ASN A 33 -8.34 -6.49 1.21
N ARG A 34 -7.16 -6.57 1.82
CA ARG A 34 -6.96 -7.17 3.14
C ARG A 34 -6.75 -6.06 4.16
N SER A 35 -7.88 -5.51 4.63
CA SER A 35 -7.91 -4.43 5.63
C SER A 35 -7.31 -4.87 6.97
N GLY A 36 -7.01 -3.91 7.83
CA GLY A 36 -6.55 -4.11 9.20
C GLY A 36 -5.20 -3.46 9.49
N ALA A 37 -4.28 -3.43 8.52
CA ALA A 37 -2.97 -2.83 8.75
C ALA A 37 -3.02 -1.30 8.84
N GLU A 38 -4.02 -0.67 8.26
CA GLU A 38 -4.22 0.77 8.31
C GLU A 38 -4.64 1.28 9.70
N TYR A 39 -5.26 0.45 10.55
CA TYR A 39 -5.79 0.91 11.84
C TYR A 39 -5.30 0.13 13.07
N ALA A 40 -5.04 -1.17 12.96
CA ALA A 40 -4.71 -2.02 14.12
C ALA A 40 -3.50 -1.49 14.91
N CYS A 41 -2.47 -1.05 14.20
CA CYS A 41 -1.24 -0.50 14.77
C CYS A 41 -1.49 0.83 15.49
N ALA A 42 -2.19 1.78 14.85
CA ALA A 42 -2.52 3.07 15.42
C ALA A 42 -3.40 2.93 16.65
N GLN A 43 -4.33 1.98 16.64
CA GLN A 43 -5.19 1.65 17.77
C GLN A 43 -4.49 0.83 18.86
N GLY A 44 -3.26 0.35 18.62
CA GLY A 44 -2.37 -0.22 19.63
C GLY A 44 -2.67 -1.67 20.03
N TRP A 45 -3.30 -2.47 19.17
CA TRP A 45 -3.65 -3.85 19.50
C TRP A 45 -3.11 -4.92 18.53
N GLY A 46 -2.43 -4.53 17.46
CA GLY A 46 -1.84 -5.48 16.51
C GLY A 46 -1.30 -4.84 15.24
N PHE A 47 -0.88 -5.68 14.29
CA PHE A 47 -0.51 -5.24 12.94
C PHE A 47 -1.66 -5.43 11.95
N PHE A 48 -2.51 -6.43 12.18
CA PHE A 48 -3.63 -6.82 11.33
C PHE A 48 -4.85 -7.17 12.20
N ASP A 49 -6.03 -7.07 11.64
CA ASP A 49 -7.29 -7.38 12.33
C ASP A 49 -7.72 -8.86 12.21
N GLY A 50 -6.88 -9.69 11.66
CA GLY A 50 -7.16 -11.11 11.48
C GLY A 50 -6.01 -11.85 10.79
N PRO A 51 -6.19 -13.12 10.40
CA PRO A 51 -5.12 -13.95 9.89
C PRO A 51 -4.61 -13.46 8.53
N VAL A 52 -3.29 -13.49 8.38
CA VAL A 52 -2.54 -13.19 7.16
C VAL A 52 -1.59 -14.34 6.80
N ASP A 53 -1.95 -15.55 7.23
CA ASP A 53 -1.19 -16.77 7.02
C ASP A 53 -1.39 -17.36 5.60
N ALA A 54 -0.61 -18.39 5.28
CA ALA A 54 -0.68 -19.06 4.00
C ALA A 54 -2.07 -19.64 3.71
N THR A 55 -2.76 -20.18 4.72
CA THR A 55 -4.10 -20.77 4.57
C THR A 55 -5.12 -19.72 4.12
N THR A 56 -5.06 -18.53 4.71
CA THR A 56 -5.92 -17.40 4.32
C THR A 56 -5.64 -16.97 2.88
N LEU A 57 -4.36 -16.90 2.48
CA LEU A 57 -3.98 -16.52 1.11
C LEU A 57 -4.37 -17.58 0.08
N GLU A 58 -4.24 -18.88 0.40
CA GLU A 58 -4.75 -19.97 -0.43
C GLU A 58 -6.28 -19.88 -0.63
N LEU A 59 -7.02 -19.53 0.42
CA LEU A 59 -8.45 -19.31 0.31
C LEU A 59 -8.78 -18.13 -0.63
N ILE A 60 -8.10 -17.00 -0.47
CA ILE A 60 -8.26 -15.83 -1.35
C ILE A 60 -7.95 -16.22 -2.81
N LYS A 61 -6.85 -16.94 -3.03
CA LYS A 61 -6.47 -17.43 -4.37
C LYS A 61 -7.53 -18.37 -4.96
N SER A 62 -8.16 -19.20 -4.13
CA SER A 62 -9.21 -20.13 -4.58
C SER A 62 -10.44 -19.44 -5.19
N TRP A 63 -10.64 -18.15 -4.90
CA TRP A 63 -11.69 -17.32 -5.52
C TRP A 63 -11.32 -16.80 -6.91
N GLY A 64 -10.14 -17.16 -7.42
CA GLY A 64 -9.61 -16.67 -8.69
C GLY A 64 -8.86 -15.35 -8.58
N SER A 65 -8.50 -14.93 -7.37
CA SER A 65 -7.71 -13.73 -7.14
C SER A 65 -6.25 -13.94 -7.53
N ASN A 66 -5.66 -12.92 -8.16
CA ASN A 66 -4.23 -12.84 -8.46
C ASN A 66 -3.55 -11.63 -7.79
N THR A 67 -4.27 -10.91 -6.94
CA THR A 67 -3.81 -9.66 -6.33
C THR A 67 -4.41 -9.51 -4.93
N VAL A 68 -3.61 -8.99 -3.99
CA VAL A 68 -4.06 -8.55 -2.66
C VAL A 68 -3.61 -7.11 -2.43
N ARG A 69 -4.55 -6.21 -2.16
CA ARG A 69 -4.24 -4.83 -1.75
C ARG A 69 -4.12 -4.77 -0.23
N VAL A 70 -3.03 -4.18 0.25
CA VAL A 70 -2.67 -4.06 1.66
C VAL A 70 -2.69 -2.59 2.05
N PRO A 71 -3.76 -2.12 2.71
CA PRO A 71 -3.82 -0.75 3.20
C PRO A 71 -2.86 -0.55 4.37
N MET A 72 -2.08 0.52 4.32
CA MET A 72 -1.05 0.85 5.31
C MET A 72 -1.34 2.16 6.03
N ASN A 73 -0.66 2.33 7.15
CA ASN A 73 -0.71 3.52 8.00
C ASN A 73 0.67 4.21 8.00
N GLU A 74 0.70 5.48 7.64
CA GLU A 74 1.91 6.30 7.59
C GLU A 74 2.61 6.39 8.93
N THR A 75 1.87 6.77 9.99
CA THR A 75 2.42 6.94 11.33
C THR A 75 3.03 5.65 11.87
N CYS A 76 2.37 4.51 11.57
CA CYS A 76 2.86 3.19 11.98
C CYS A 76 4.12 2.79 11.21
N TRP A 77 4.17 3.01 9.90
CA TRP A 77 5.34 2.69 9.10
C TRP A 77 6.57 3.50 9.53
N LEU A 78 6.38 4.82 9.71
CA LEU A 78 7.46 5.73 10.11
C LEU A 78 7.80 5.63 11.62
N GLY A 79 6.90 5.11 12.46
CA GLY A 79 7.10 5.02 13.91
C GLY A 79 7.14 6.39 14.59
N ILE A 80 6.32 7.33 14.14
CA ILE A 80 6.29 8.74 14.57
C ILE A 80 5.07 9.08 15.41
N ASN A 81 5.04 10.31 15.93
CA ASN A 81 3.87 10.93 16.59
C ASN A 81 3.35 10.19 17.83
N GLY A 82 4.20 9.37 18.47
CA GLY A 82 3.83 8.68 19.71
C GLY A 82 2.94 7.44 19.52
N VAL A 83 2.81 6.93 18.29
CA VAL A 83 2.19 5.62 18.05
C VAL A 83 2.92 4.53 18.84
N SER A 84 2.20 3.48 19.27
CA SER A 84 2.79 2.41 20.09
C SER A 84 4.02 1.79 19.43
N PRO A 85 5.21 1.85 20.04
CA PRO A 85 6.43 1.29 19.45
C PRO A 85 6.38 -0.24 19.28
N GLN A 86 5.46 -0.90 19.96
CA GLN A 86 5.22 -2.33 19.81
C GLN A 86 4.68 -2.70 18.42
N TYR A 87 3.91 -1.81 17.80
CA TYR A 87 3.21 -2.06 16.54
C TYR A 87 3.58 -1.05 15.44
N SER A 88 4.71 -0.34 15.57
CA SER A 88 5.15 0.69 14.63
C SER A 88 6.65 0.60 14.32
N GLY A 89 7.11 1.45 13.41
CA GLY A 89 8.50 1.47 12.96
C GLY A 89 8.92 0.12 12.39
N GLN A 90 10.12 -0.33 12.74
CA GLN A 90 10.69 -1.58 12.22
C GLN A 90 9.77 -2.80 12.45
N ALA A 91 9.03 -2.85 13.55
CA ALA A 91 8.13 -3.98 13.82
C ALA A 91 6.97 -4.03 12.81
N TYR A 92 6.39 -2.87 12.49
CA TYR A 92 5.33 -2.76 11.48
C TYR A 92 5.90 -3.03 10.08
N GLN A 93 7.04 -2.45 9.72
CA GLN A 93 7.72 -2.68 8.45
C GLN A 93 8.00 -4.17 8.22
N THR A 94 8.49 -4.87 9.25
CA THR A 94 8.72 -6.32 9.18
C THR A 94 7.41 -7.08 8.97
N ALA A 95 6.34 -6.74 9.70
CA ALA A 95 5.05 -7.41 9.56
C ALA A 95 4.45 -7.24 8.15
N ILE A 96 4.56 -6.05 7.57
CA ILE A 96 4.12 -5.78 6.19
C ILE A 96 4.98 -6.54 5.18
N SER A 97 6.32 -6.52 5.34
CA SER A 97 7.24 -7.26 4.45
C SER A 97 6.97 -8.76 4.46
N ASP A 98 6.82 -9.35 5.64
CA ASP A 98 6.46 -10.76 5.79
C ASP A 98 5.11 -11.09 5.13
N PHE A 99 4.17 -10.16 5.17
CA PHE A 99 2.87 -10.37 4.51
C PHE A 99 2.97 -10.28 2.99
N VAL A 100 3.73 -9.32 2.46
CA VAL A 100 4.04 -9.22 1.02
C VAL A 100 4.71 -10.50 0.52
N ASP A 101 5.71 -11.01 1.25
CA ASP A 101 6.40 -12.26 0.90
C ASP A 101 5.44 -13.44 0.83
N ARG A 102 4.50 -13.56 1.78
CA ARG A 102 3.47 -14.60 1.76
C ARG A 102 2.50 -14.45 0.59
N ILE A 103 2.09 -13.22 0.25
CA ILE A 103 1.23 -12.94 -0.92
C ILE A 103 1.95 -13.41 -2.20
N ASN A 104 3.22 -13.04 -2.36
CA ASN A 104 4.01 -13.44 -3.52
C ASN A 104 4.26 -14.95 -3.53
N ALA A 105 4.58 -15.57 -2.38
CA ALA A 105 4.72 -17.03 -2.29
C ALA A 105 3.43 -17.79 -2.67
N ALA A 106 2.25 -17.20 -2.44
CA ALA A 106 0.99 -17.73 -2.91
C ALA A 106 0.73 -17.48 -4.41
N GLY A 107 1.66 -16.84 -5.13
CA GLY A 107 1.54 -16.54 -6.56
C GLY A 107 0.57 -15.39 -6.86
N MET A 108 0.48 -14.41 -5.97
CA MET A 108 -0.33 -13.20 -6.13
C MET A 108 0.55 -11.95 -6.07
N LEU A 109 0.11 -10.88 -6.73
CA LEU A 109 0.72 -9.55 -6.64
C LEU A 109 0.24 -8.84 -5.38
N ALA A 110 1.13 -8.15 -4.68
CA ALA A 110 0.77 -7.23 -3.62
C ALA A 110 0.59 -5.80 -4.18
N ILE A 111 -0.43 -5.08 -3.71
CA ILE A 111 -0.55 -3.63 -3.90
C ILE A 111 -0.45 -3.00 -2.52
N LEU A 112 0.59 -2.22 -2.29
CA LEU A 112 0.74 -1.43 -1.07
C LEU A 112 0.09 -0.07 -1.27
N ASP A 113 -0.74 0.32 -0.32
CA ASP A 113 -1.58 1.50 -0.38
C ASP A 113 -1.37 2.39 0.84
N LEU A 114 -1.08 3.68 0.63
CA LEU A 114 -1.13 4.66 1.71
C LEU A 114 -2.59 4.98 1.99
N HIS A 115 -3.13 4.35 3.03
CA HIS A 115 -4.56 4.39 3.35
C HIS A 115 -4.91 5.45 4.39
N TRP A 116 -4.12 5.53 5.46
CA TRP A 116 -4.27 6.51 6.53
C TRP A 116 -2.97 7.27 6.75
N ASN A 117 -3.07 8.58 6.75
CA ASN A 117 -2.01 9.53 7.07
C ASN A 117 -2.52 10.59 8.06
N ALA A 118 -1.63 11.38 8.60
CA ALA A 118 -2.00 12.52 9.43
C ALA A 118 -0.90 13.58 9.41
N PRO A 119 -1.24 14.84 9.06
CA PRO A 119 -0.28 15.93 9.05
C PRO A 119 0.21 16.30 10.45
N GLY A 120 1.41 16.83 10.54
CA GLY A 120 2.01 17.36 11.76
C GLY A 120 2.33 16.29 12.80
N THR A 121 1.89 16.47 14.02
CA THR A 121 2.18 15.58 15.15
C THR A 121 1.03 14.64 15.52
N ASN A 122 0.04 14.51 14.67
CA ASN A 122 -1.11 13.65 14.91
C ASN A 122 -0.82 12.20 14.54
N ILE A 123 -1.44 11.26 15.23
CA ILE A 123 -1.47 9.86 14.83
C ILE A 123 -2.55 9.68 13.75
N ALA A 124 -2.24 8.92 12.71
CA ALA A 124 -3.17 8.60 11.64
C ALA A 124 -4.26 7.63 12.11
N TYR A 125 -5.37 8.16 12.62
CA TYR A 125 -6.54 7.39 13.06
C TYR A 125 -7.67 7.32 12.02
N SER A 126 -7.51 8.00 10.90
CA SER A 126 -8.47 8.03 9.79
C SER A 126 -7.79 8.47 8.51
N GLN A 127 -8.49 8.32 7.40
CA GLN A 127 -8.10 8.88 6.12
C GLN A 127 -8.22 10.41 6.14
N GLN A 128 -7.32 11.09 5.44
CA GLN A 128 -7.38 12.52 5.15
C GLN A 128 -7.85 12.75 3.70
N VAL A 129 -8.09 14.01 3.34
CA VAL A 129 -8.52 14.37 1.97
C VAL A 129 -7.44 14.11 0.91
N MET A 130 -6.17 14.10 1.33
CA MET A 130 -4.98 13.87 0.49
C MET A 130 -3.79 13.46 1.37
N ALA A 131 -2.76 12.92 0.74
CA ALA A 131 -1.45 12.71 1.37
C ALA A 131 -0.89 14.02 1.91
N ASP A 132 -0.28 14.04 3.09
CA ASP A 132 0.36 15.23 3.63
C ASP A 132 1.79 15.41 3.09
N ALA A 133 2.25 16.65 3.06
CA ALA A 133 3.56 17.00 2.50
C ALA A 133 4.70 16.80 3.50
N ASP A 134 4.41 16.64 4.79
CA ASP A 134 5.42 16.55 5.84
C ASP A 134 5.87 15.10 6.13
N HIS A 135 5.06 14.10 5.82
CA HIS A 135 5.40 12.70 6.11
C HIS A 135 5.22 11.74 4.93
N SER A 136 4.20 11.93 4.07
CA SER A 136 3.89 10.96 3.01
C SER A 136 5.01 10.79 1.98
N PRO A 137 5.82 11.81 1.60
CA PRO A 137 7.00 11.60 0.77
C PRO A 137 8.06 10.69 1.43
N ASP A 138 8.36 10.89 2.72
CA ASP A 138 9.31 10.07 3.46
C ASP A 138 8.79 8.63 3.63
N PHE A 139 7.48 8.48 3.85
CA PHE A 139 6.82 7.17 3.87
C PHE A 139 7.09 6.42 2.55
N TRP A 140 6.80 7.03 1.40
CA TRP A 140 6.98 6.38 0.11
C TRP A 140 8.44 6.14 -0.25
N ALA A 141 9.34 7.07 0.08
CA ALA A 141 10.78 6.87 -0.09
C ALA A 141 11.27 5.62 0.68
N SER A 142 10.78 5.44 1.92
CA SER A 142 11.11 4.27 2.75
C SER A 142 10.49 2.99 2.24
N VAL A 143 9.21 3.01 1.84
CA VAL A 143 8.50 1.84 1.26
C VAL A 143 9.17 1.41 -0.04
N ALA A 144 9.41 2.34 -0.96
CA ALA A 144 10.04 2.04 -2.24
C ALA A 144 11.46 1.46 -2.07
N ALA A 145 12.24 1.99 -1.14
CA ALA A 145 13.57 1.44 -0.82
C ALA A 145 13.49 0.03 -0.24
N THR A 146 12.50 -0.25 0.60
CA THR A 146 12.31 -1.57 1.23
C THR A 146 11.98 -2.65 0.19
N PHE A 147 11.24 -2.31 -0.85
CA PHE A 147 10.74 -3.26 -1.84
C PHE A 147 11.34 -3.07 -3.25
N ALA A 148 12.48 -2.37 -3.36
CA ALA A 148 13.08 -1.99 -4.65
C ALA A 148 13.31 -3.18 -5.61
N ASP A 149 13.59 -4.37 -5.09
CA ASP A 149 13.90 -5.57 -5.87
C ASP A 149 12.69 -6.51 -6.03
N ASN A 150 11.48 -6.10 -5.60
CA ASN A 150 10.29 -6.94 -5.69
C ASN A 150 9.47 -6.64 -6.95
N PRO A 151 9.54 -7.49 -8.01
CA PRO A 151 8.82 -7.27 -9.26
C PRO A 151 7.32 -7.59 -9.16
N SER A 152 6.89 -8.27 -8.09
CA SER A 152 5.48 -8.68 -7.87
C SER A 152 4.77 -7.76 -6.87
N LEU A 153 5.04 -6.46 -7.00
CA LEU A 153 4.50 -5.42 -6.15
C LEU A 153 4.10 -4.19 -6.98
N ALA A 154 3.05 -3.53 -6.57
CA ALA A 154 2.64 -2.22 -7.08
C ALA A 154 2.32 -1.28 -5.91
N PHE A 155 2.41 0.03 -6.16
CA PHE A 155 2.11 1.07 -5.19
C PHE A 155 0.83 1.80 -5.58
N ASP A 156 -0.10 1.93 -4.64
CA ASP A 156 -1.26 2.82 -4.70
C ASP A 156 -0.93 4.03 -3.82
N LEU A 157 -0.55 5.12 -4.45
CA LEU A 157 0.11 6.23 -3.77
C LEU A 157 -0.75 6.91 -2.72
N TYR A 158 -2.07 6.89 -2.87
CA TYR A 158 -2.99 7.40 -1.87
C TYR A 158 -4.41 6.88 -2.06
N ASN A 159 -5.03 6.41 -0.97
CA ASN A 159 -6.40 5.92 -0.97
C ASN A 159 -7.40 7.08 -1.12
N GLU A 160 -8.27 6.98 -2.11
CA GLU A 160 -9.47 7.80 -2.28
C GLU A 160 -9.27 9.31 -2.04
N PRO A 161 -8.38 10.01 -2.77
CA PRO A 161 -8.29 11.48 -2.67
C PRO A 161 -9.67 12.11 -2.92
N HIS A 162 -10.12 13.02 -2.03
CA HIS A 162 -11.46 13.59 -2.11
C HIS A 162 -11.49 15.05 -1.67
N ASP A 163 -12.55 15.77 -2.03
CA ASP A 163 -12.79 17.18 -1.63
C ASP A 163 -11.64 18.15 -1.94
N ILE A 164 -10.84 17.83 -2.97
CA ILE A 164 -9.74 18.63 -3.47
C ILE A 164 -9.88 18.88 -4.98
N SER A 165 -9.19 19.89 -5.50
CA SER A 165 -9.13 20.14 -6.94
C SER A 165 -8.15 19.17 -7.64
N TRP A 166 -8.31 18.98 -8.96
CA TRP A 166 -7.36 18.25 -9.77
C TRP A 166 -5.95 18.84 -9.74
N TYR A 167 -5.84 20.17 -9.57
CA TYR A 167 -4.55 20.84 -9.37
C TYR A 167 -3.91 20.39 -8.06
N CYS A 168 -4.67 20.43 -6.96
CA CYS A 168 -4.19 19.99 -5.65
C CYS A 168 -3.79 18.50 -5.65
N TRP A 169 -4.62 17.66 -6.27
CA TRP A 169 -4.31 16.23 -6.42
C TRP A 169 -3.00 16.00 -7.16
N ARG A 170 -2.72 16.76 -8.22
CA ARG A 170 -1.52 16.58 -9.03
C ARG A 170 -0.28 17.22 -8.42
N ASP A 171 -0.38 18.47 -7.99
CA ASP A 171 0.76 19.35 -7.68
C ASP A 171 0.88 19.72 -6.20
N GLY A 172 -0.04 19.26 -5.35
CA GLY A 172 -0.13 19.67 -3.94
C GLY A 172 -0.80 21.02 -3.77
N CYS A 173 -1.19 21.32 -2.55
CA CYS A 173 -1.80 22.61 -2.16
C CYS A 173 -1.94 22.72 -0.64
N THR A 174 -2.23 23.93 -0.16
CA THR A 174 -2.78 24.09 1.19
C THR A 174 -4.24 23.65 1.19
N THR A 175 -4.61 22.71 2.06
CA THR A 175 -5.98 22.19 2.18
C THR A 175 -6.92 23.19 2.82
N ALA A 176 -8.22 22.93 2.79
CA ALA A 176 -9.21 23.74 3.49
C ALA A 176 -9.01 23.74 5.02
N GLU A 177 -8.35 22.74 5.55
CA GLU A 177 -8.01 22.58 6.97
C GLU A 177 -6.70 23.28 7.36
N GLY A 178 -5.97 23.82 6.38
CA GLY A 178 -4.78 24.66 6.57
C GLY A 178 -3.45 23.90 6.67
N TRP A 179 -3.39 22.63 6.28
CA TRP A 179 -2.14 21.87 6.16
C TRP A 179 -1.74 21.66 4.69
N GLU A 180 -0.46 21.42 4.45
CA GLU A 180 0.08 21.22 3.10
C GLU A 180 -0.10 19.77 2.64
N ALA A 181 -0.82 19.59 1.54
CA ALA A 181 -0.96 18.31 0.88
C ALA A 181 0.18 18.10 -0.14
N ALA A 182 0.76 16.92 -0.17
CA ALA A 182 1.63 16.47 -1.25
C ALA A 182 0.82 16.17 -2.51
N GLY A 183 1.32 16.59 -3.67
CA GLY A 183 0.74 16.18 -4.94
C GLY A 183 1.15 14.76 -5.33
N MET A 184 0.36 14.09 -6.17
CA MET A 184 0.74 12.78 -6.72
C MET A 184 2.09 12.85 -7.43
N GLN A 185 2.44 14.00 -8.02
CA GLN A 185 3.73 14.20 -8.70
C GLN A 185 4.90 14.19 -7.71
N ASP A 186 4.71 14.66 -6.49
CA ASP A 186 5.72 14.63 -5.43
C ASP A 186 5.93 13.21 -4.91
N LEU A 187 4.86 12.41 -4.84
CA LEU A 187 4.91 11.02 -4.34
C LEU A 187 5.51 10.04 -5.36
N VAL A 188 5.55 10.39 -6.65
CA VAL A 188 6.15 9.55 -7.72
C VAL A 188 7.66 9.75 -7.83
N ASN A 189 8.19 10.91 -7.43
CA ASN A 189 9.59 11.30 -7.59
C ASN A 189 10.45 10.83 -6.41
#